data_b953a9dfbdd8573a97629b1d0ef9811f
#
_entry.id   b953a9dfbdd8573a97629b1d0ef9811f
#
_cell.length_a   1.000
_cell.length_b   1.000
_cell.length_c   1.000
_cell.angle_alpha   90.00
_cell.angle_beta   90.00
_cell.angle_gamma   90.00
#
_symmetry.space_group_name_H-M   'P 1'
#
loop_
_entity.id
_entity.type
_entity.pdbx_description
1 polymer ?
#
loop_
_entity_poly.entity_id
_entity_poly.type
_entity_poly.pdbx_seq_one_letter_code
_entity_poly.pdbx_strand_id
1 'polypeptide(L)'
;MTFRQRLREVRHWLLLCLFAVCITSIYSLSIKNPADNFYAMYRLGKIARIIHDIPYCSGNAEQTIDLYLPPEPVGPARTHTPYPLAIYVHGGGWSKGDKRNAIADFYGAALVRAGFAFASINYRLAPRHRYPTQNNDTACAINTLAAIASQYAINTRSAILIGDSAGGFLVSTYALSTAKPPVTIRGVVSLYGTTDLVRQLKLGRRRNPNAFNYLGSADFATAKKASPLYHKIAGTPPPFLFLHGAKDKVVSPDQSHLLYERIVVRQPLSRFIRISHAGHEFTGASNLTRAQIRETIVKFAAEHTGISLEDGVFDDIDDIDTQALLSTPPAIDISTDIDTPRYSHTPASTVPIFNFATPLPGPQS
;
A
#
# COMPACT_ATOMS: atom_id res chain seq x y z
N MET A 1 64.92 -10.75 -6.13
CA MET A 1 63.77 -9.94 -5.62
C MET A 1 64.10 -9.49 -4.21
N THR A 2 64.24 -8.21 -3.98
CA THR A 2 64.63 -7.66 -2.68
C THR A 2 63.44 -7.72 -1.70
N PHE A 3 63.73 -7.81 -0.40
CA PHE A 3 62.70 -7.84 0.67
C PHE A 3 61.69 -6.69 0.53
N ARG A 4 62.09 -5.50 0.06
CA ARG A 4 61.22 -4.35 -0.20
C ARG A 4 60.28 -4.58 -1.38
N GLN A 5 60.65 -5.36 -2.38
CA GLN A 5 59.76 -5.71 -3.50
C GLN A 5 58.66 -6.68 -3.07
N ARG A 6 58.98 -7.68 -2.24
CA ARG A 6 58.00 -8.61 -1.68
C ARG A 6 56.95 -7.90 -0.76
N LEU A 7 57.41 -6.94 0.03
CA LEU A 7 56.52 -6.14 0.89
C LEU A 7 55.55 -5.25 0.06
N ARG A 8 56.02 -4.71 -1.09
CA ARG A 8 55.15 -3.97 -1.99
C ARG A 8 54.06 -4.83 -2.64
N GLU A 9 54.42 -6.05 -3.07
CA GLU A 9 53.48 -7.00 -3.67
C GLU A 9 52.42 -7.45 -2.63
N VAL A 10 52.84 -7.86 -1.44
CA VAL A 10 51.93 -8.24 -0.36
C VAL A 10 50.97 -7.09 0.00
N ARG A 11 51.45 -5.85 0.05
CA ARG A 11 50.62 -4.68 0.32
C ARG A 11 49.61 -4.40 -0.83
N HIS A 12 50.02 -4.65 -2.08
CA HIS A 12 49.16 -4.53 -3.24
C HIS A 12 48.05 -5.59 -3.24
N TRP A 13 48.39 -6.84 -2.92
CA TRP A 13 47.40 -7.92 -2.78
C TRP A 13 46.44 -7.71 -1.62
N LEU A 14 46.89 -7.18 -0.48
CA LEU A 14 46.08 -6.85 0.67
C LEU A 14 45.09 -5.69 0.33
N LEU A 15 45.52 -4.69 -0.42
CA LEU A 15 44.65 -3.61 -0.88
C LEU A 15 43.61 -4.10 -1.89
N LEU A 16 43.97 -4.99 -2.80
CA LEU A 16 43.03 -5.62 -3.75
C LEU A 16 42.01 -6.50 -3.03
N CYS A 17 42.43 -7.27 -2.03
CA CYS A 17 41.53 -8.08 -1.20
C CYS A 17 40.58 -7.20 -0.36
N LEU A 18 41.06 -6.13 0.25
CA LEU A 18 40.23 -5.15 0.96
C LEU A 18 39.24 -4.45 0.02
N PHE A 19 39.67 -4.11 -1.18
CA PHE A 19 38.80 -3.51 -2.20
C PHE A 19 37.72 -4.49 -2.67
N ALA A 20 38.09 -5.77 -2.87
CA ALA A 20 37.14 -6.82 -3.23
C ALA A 20 36.15 -7.10 -2.10
N VAL A 21 36.59 -7.13 -0.82
CA VAL A 21 35.71 -7.27 0.35
C VAL A 21 34.83 -6.05 0.53
N CYS A 22 35.32 -4.84 0.30
CA CYS A 22 34.47 -3.63 0.32
C CYS A 22 33.43 -3.64 -0.79
N ILE A 23 33.79 -4.05 -2.00
CA ILE A 23 32.85 -4.16 -3.12
C ILE A 23 31.78 -5.23 -2.82
N THR A 24 32.17 -6.40 -2.33
CA THR A 24 31.20 -7.43 -1.95
C THR A 24 30.32 -7.01 -0.78
N SER A 25 30.86 -6.27 0.21
CA SER A 25 30.08 -5.73 1.32
C SER A 25 29.13 -4.59 0.88
N ILE A 26 29.55 -3.73 -0.05
CA ILE A 26 28.71 -2.67 -0.62
C ILE A 26 27.62 -3.31 -1.51
N TYR A 27 27.95 -4.36 -2.28
CA TYR A 27 26.96 -5.10 -3.06
C TYR A 27 25.98 -5.88 -2.17
N SER A 28 26.42 -6.48 -1.06
CA SER A 28 25.52 -7.18 -0.14
C SER A 28 24.64 -6.26 0.70
N LEU A 29 24.99 -4.98 0.87
CA LEU A 29 24.16 -3.96 1.55
C LEU A 29 23.15 -3.25 0.61
N SER A 30 23.32 -3.35 -0.70
CA SER A 30 22.45 -2.69 -1.69
C SER A 30 21.52 -3.63 -2.46
N ILE A 31 21.69 -4.93 -2.38
CA ILE A 31 20.87 -5.90 -3.10
C ILE A 31 20.08 -6.70 -2.07
N LYS A 32 18.85 -6.26 -1.75
CA LYS A 32 17.79 -7.19 -1.39
C LYS A 32 17.82 -8.25 -2.50
N ASN A 33 18.01 -9.47 -2.14
CA ASN A 33 18.33 -10.63 -2.96
C ASN A 33 17.72 -10.53 -4.38
N PRO A 34 18.50 -10.39 -5.47
CA PRO A 34 17.95 -10.29 -6.84
C PRO A 34 17.11 -11.52 -7.21
N ALA A 35 17.34 -12.66 -6.56
CA ALA A 35 16.54 -13.86 -6.73
C ALA A 35 15.10 -13.67 -6.29
N ASP A 36 14.82 -12.88 -5.23
CA ASP A 36 13.46 -12.66 -4.74
C ASP A 36 12.65 -11.86 -5.76
N ASN A 37 13.24 -10.87 -6.43
CA ASN A 37 12.57 -10.10 -7.49
C ASN A 37 12.40 -10.92 -8.79
N PHE A 38 13.37 -11.78 -9.13
CA PHE A 38 13.29 -12.60 -10.33
C PHE A 38 12.22 -13.69 -10.22
N TYR A 39 12.07 -14.32 -9.06
CA TYR A 39 11.04 -15.34 -8.82
C TYR A 39 9.62 -14.73 -8.74
N ALA A 40 9.46 -13.53 -8.21
CA ALA A 40 8.17 -12.88 -8.12
C ALA A 40 7.63 -12.50 -9.51
N MET A 41 8.41 -11.84 -10.36
CA MET A 41 8.05 -11.55 -11.76
C MET A 41 7.80 -12.83 -12.58
N TYR A 42 8.45 -13.93 -12.25
CA TYR A 42 8.25 -15.22 -12.91
C TYR A 42 6.87 -15.84 -12.62
N ARG A 43 6.32 -15.63 -11.43
CA ARG A 43 4.97 -16.11 -11.07
C ARG A 43 3.88 -15.37 -11.85
N LEU A 44 3.89 -14.05 -11.83
CA LEU A 44 2.94 -13.25 -12.61
C LEU A 44 3.06 -13.48 -14.12
N GLY A 45 4.28 -13.62 -14.64
CA GLY A 45 4.53 -13.85 -16.06
C GLY A 45 3.95 -15.16 -16.62
N LYS A 46 3.72 -16.16 -15.78
CA LYS A 46 3.09 -17.43 -16.18
C LYS A 46 1.57 -17.43 -16.15
N ILE A 47 0.98 -16.54 -15.34
CA ILE A 47 -0.45 -16.56 -15.04
C ILE A 47 -1.21 -15.35 -15.56
N ALA A 48 -0.53 -14.37 -16.15
CA ALA A 48 -1.17 -13.13 -16.60
C ALA A 48 -0.73 -12.72 -18.01
N ARG A 49 -1.65 -12.11 -18.75
CA ARG A 49 -1.28 -11.24 -19.87
C ARG A 49 -0.83 -9.90 -19.30
N ILE A 50 0.40 -9.50 -19.55
CA ILE A 50 1.01 -8.29 -18.97
C ILE A 50 1.12 -7.21 -20.02
N ILE A 51 0.66 -6.01 -19.68
CA ILE A 51 0.86 -4.79 -20.45
C ILE A 51 1.73 -3.87 -19.59
N HIS A 52 2.98 -3.69 -20.02
CA HIS A 52 3.96 -2.91 -19.31
C HIS A 52 3.91 -1.43 -19.68
N ASP A 53 4.23 -0.59 -18.70
CA ASP A 53 4.60 0.82 -18.86
C ASP A 53 3.53 1.65 -19.62
N ILE A 54 2.24 1.36 -19.39
CA ILE A 54 1.15 2.19 -19.91
C ILE A 54 1.33 3.61 -19.36
N PRO A 55 1.59 4.61 -20.24
CA PRO A 55 1.79 5.98 -19.78
C PRO A 55 0.48 6.60 -19.31
N TYR A 56 0.56 7.46 -18.29
CA TYR A 56 -0.59 8.22 -17.83
C TYR A 56 -0.24 9.71 -17.65
N CYS A 57 -1.23 10.59 -17.61
CA CYS A 57 -1.08 12.05 -17.55
C CYS A 57 -0.15 12.62 -18.63
N SER A 58 0.98 13.21 -18.24
CA SER A 58 1.94 13.86 -19.14
C SER A 58 2.90 12.88 -19.82
N GLY A 59 2.78 11.57 -19.56
CA GLY A 59 3.66 10.55 -20.13
C GLY A 59 5.12 10.64 -19.65
N ASN A 60 5.35 11.21 -18.46
CA ASN A 60 6.67 11.19 -17.83
C ASN A 60 7.06 9.72 -17.54
N ALA A 61 8.34 9.38 -17.69
CA ALA A 61 8.85 8.02 -17.44
C ALA A 61 8.51 7.45 -16.04
N GLU A 62 8.32 8.34 -15.05
CA GLU A 62 7.89 7.98 -13.70
C GLU A 62 6.36 7.78 -13.58
N GLN A 63 5.58 8.12 -14.61
CA GLN A 63 4.11 8.05 -14.63
C GLN A 63 3.64 6.91 -15.53
N THR A 64 3.85 5.67 -15.07
CA THR A 64 3.52 4.45 -15.82
C THR A 64 2.75 3.44 -14.96
N ILE A 65 1.94 2.63 -15.62
CA ILE A 65 1.15 1.55 -15.04
C ILE A 65 1.61 0.23 -15.67
N ASP A 66 1.76 -0.82 -14.88
CA ASP A 66 1.76 -2.19 -15.37
C ASP A 66 0.39 -2.81 -15.09
N LEU A 67 -0.22 -3.36 -16.14
CA LEU A 67 -1.53 -4.00 -16.06
C LEU A 67 -1.39 -5.50 -16.31
N TYR A 68 -1.88 -6.28 -15.36
CA TYR A 68 -1.86 -7.75 -15.35
C TYR A 68 -3.32 -8.23 -15.48
N LEU A 69 -3.59 -8.98 -16.52
CA LEU A 69 -4.93 -9.51 -16.79
C LEU A 69 -4.95 -11.02 -16.55
N PRO A 70 -6.02 -11.58 -16.02
CA PRO A 70 -6.20 -13.03 -15.98
C PRO A 70 -6.01 -13.65 -17.35
N PRO A 71 -5.56 -14.92 -17.43
CA PRO A 71 -5.51 -15.63 -18.70
C PRO A 71 -6.89 -15.67 -19.32
N GLU A 72 -6.95 -15.63 -20.65
CA GLU A 72 -8.25 -15.76 -21.34
C GLU A 72 -8.83 -17.16 -21.08
N PRO A 73 -10.13 -17.27 -20.77
CA PRO A 73 -10.77 -18.57 -20.63
C PRO A 73 -10.60 -19.41 -21.89
N VAL A 74 -10.14 -20.65 -21.73
CA VAL A 74 -10.02 -21.60 -22.85
C VAL A 74 -11.36 -22.28 -23.05
N GLY A 75 -12.03 -22.07 -24.21
CA GLY A 75 -13.24 -22.78 -24.56
C GLY A 75 -14.30 -21.93 -25.28
N PRO A 76 -15.38 -22.59 -25.79
CA PRO A 76 -16.40 -21.92 -26.62
C PRO A 76 -17.36 -21.01 -25.82
N ALA A 77 -17.40 -21.08 -24.51
CA ALA A 77 -18.25 -20.23 -23.64
C ALA A 77 -17.55 -18.93 -23.27
N ARG A 78 -17.16 -18.11 -24.24
CA ARG A 78 -16.57 -16.78 -24.05
C ARG A 78 -17.65 -15.73 -23.70
N THR A 79 -18.28 -15.84 -22.56
CA THR A 79 -18.96 -14.69 -21.98
C THR A 79 -17.92 -13.88 -21.23
N HIS A 80 -17.34 -12.90 -21.90
CA HIS A 80 -16.38 -11.97 -21.29
C HIS A 80 -17.10 -11.08 -20.25
N THR A 81 -17.25 -11.61 -19.07
CA THR A 81 -17.60 -10.77 -17.93
C THR A 81 -16.39 -9.85 -17.66
N PRO A 82 -16.56 -8.52 -17.71
CA PRO A 82 -15.45 -7.62 -17.48
C PRO A 82 -14.82 -7.85 -16.11
N TYR A 83 -13.48 -7.89 -16.06
CA TYR A 83 -12.71 -8.13 -14.87
C TYR A 83 -12.89 -6.99 -13.84
N PRO A 84 -13.23 -7.26 -12.57
CA PRO A 84 -13.08 -6.25 -11.54
C PRO A 84 -11.62 -5.83 -11.43
N LEU A 85 -11.40 -4.58 -11.00
CA LEU A 85 -10.09 -3.95 -11.03
C LEU A 85 -9.50 -3.88 -9.62
N ALA A 86 -8.29 -4.38 -9.44
CA ALA A 86 -7.48 -4.13 -8.26
C ALA A 86 -6.33 -3.17 -8.61
N ILE A 87 -6.25 -2.03 -7.93
CA ILE A 87 -5.24 -0.99 -8.19
C ILE A 87 -4.28 -0.94 -7.01
N TYR A 88 -3.02 -1.20 -7.26
CA TYR A 88 -1.98 -1.17 -6.24
C TYR A 88 -1.09 0.07 -6.37
N VAL A 89 -0.84 0.71 -5.23
CA VAL A 89 0.03 1.87 -5.09
C VAL A 89 1.14 1.53 -4.10
N HIS A 90 2.38 1.58 -4.56
CA HIS A 90 3.54 1.14 -3.78
C HIS A 90 3.90 2.07 -2.62
N GLY A 91 4.56 1.50 -1.60
CA GLY A 91 5.16 2.21 -0.49
C GLY A 91 6.49 2.87 -0.83
N GLY A 92 7.33 3.08 0.19
CA GLY A 92 8.66 3.66 0.03
C GLY A 92 8.77 5.11 0.50
N GLY A 93 7.88 5.56 1.39
CA GLY A 93 7.95 6.90 2.01
C GLY A 93 7.83 8.04 0.99
N TRP A 94 7.10 7.84 -0.09
CA TRP A 94 6.92 8.77 -1.22
C TRP A 94 8.23 9.16 -1.92
N SER A 95 9.39 8.64 -1.49
CA SER A 95 10.74 9.03 -1.95
C SER A 95 11.48 7.92 -2.67
N LYS A 96 10.95 6.72 -2.68
CA LYS A 96 11.48 5.52 -3.34
C LYS A 96 10.35 4.52 -3.59
N GLY A 97 10.67 3.42 -4.24
CA GLY A 97 9.73 2.36 -4.58
C GLY A 97 9.51 2.28 -6.08
N ASP A 98 8.88 1.22 -6.49
CA ASP A 98 8.52 0.95 -7.89
C ASP A 98 7.29 0.05 -7.93
N LYS A 99 6.50 0.16 -9.01
CA LYS A 99 5.34 -0.69 -9.27
C LYS A 99 5.69 -2.18 -9.39
N ARG A 100 6.95 -2.49 -9.74
CA ARG A 100 7.51 -3.84 -9.84
C ARG A 100 8.25 -4.21 -8.56
N ASN A 101 7.52 -4.34 -7.46
CA ASN A 101 8.11 -4.74 -6.18
C ASN A 101 7.53 -6.07 -5.69
N ALA A 102 8.20 -6.70 -4.72
CA ALA A 102 7.80 -7.99 -4.18
C ALA A 102 6.40 -8.01 -3.56
N ILE A 103 5.94 -6.86 -3.03
CA ILE A 103 4.59 -6.72 -2.42
C ILE A 103 3.53 -6.73 -3.51
N ALA A 104 3.75 -5.97 -4.62
CA ALA A 104 2.88 -5.96 -5.77
C ALA A 104 2.74 -7.36 -6.38
N ASP A 105 3.86 -8.05 -6.54
CA ASP A 105 3.88 -9.40 -7.12
C ASP A 105 3.19 -10.41 -6.23
N PHE A 106 3.42 -10.35 -4.91
CA PHE A 106 2.87 -11.29 -3.96
C PHE A 106 1.33 -11.21 -3.86
N TYR A 107 0.77 -10.01 -3.77
CA TYR A 107 -0.67 -9.82 -3.72
C TYR A 107 -1.30 -9.81 -5.10
N GLY A 108 -0.61 -9.24 -6.11
CA GLY A 108 -1.09 -9.16 -7.48
C GLY A 108 -1.29 -10.53 -8.11
N ALA A 109 -0.36 -11.47 -7.90
CA ALA A 109 -0.50 -12.85 -8.40
C ALA A 109 -1.76 -13.53 -7.85
N ALA A 110 -2.04 -13.37 -6.56
CA ALA A 110 -3.24 -13.95 -5.95
C ALA A 110 -4.54 -13.31 -6.47
N LEU A 111 -4.54 -11.99 -6.67
CA LEU A 111 -5.69 -11.27 -7.20
C LEU A 111 -5.96 -11.62 -8.67
N VAL A 112 -4.90 -11.75 -9.50
CA VAL A 112 -5.05 -12.18 -10.90
C VAL A 112 -5.61 -13.59 -10.99
N ARG A 113 -5.13 -14.53 -10.17
CA ARG A 113 -5.71 -15.89 -10.07
C ARG A 113 -7.16 -15.88 -9.63
N ALA A 114 -7.52 -14.97 -8.73
CA ALA A 114 -8.90 -14.76 -8.30
C ALA A 114 -9.77 -14.05 -9.36
N GLY A 115 -9.26 -13.77 -10.56
CA GLY A 115 -10.02 -13.19 -11.67
C GLY A 115 -10.03 -11.66 -11.72
N PHE A 116 -9.17 -10.96 -10.97
CA PHE A 116 -9.04 -9.51 -11.04
C PHE A 116 -8.07 -9.08 -12.15
N ALA A 117 -8.41 -8.01 -12.87
CA ALA A 117 -7.39 -7.19 -13.51
C ALA A 117 -6.62 -6.47 -12.42
N PHE A 118 -5.30 -6.64 -12.38
CA PHE A 118 -4.43 -6.01 -11.39
C PHE A 118 -3.57 -4.93 -12.05
N ALA A 119 -3.67 -3.70 -11.56
CA ALA A 119 -2.90 -2.56 -12.04
C ALA A 119 -1.95 -2.08 -10.95
N SER A 120 -0.65 -2.10 -11.20
CA SER A 120 0.36 -1.54 -10.33
C SER A 120 0.88 -0.22 -10.90
N ILE A 121 0.90 0.85 -10.13
CA ILE A 121 1.23 2.19 -10.61
C ILE A 121 2.54 2.71 -10.00
N ASN A 122 3.36 3.37 -10.83
CA ASN A 122 4.39 4.27 -10.36
C ASN A 122 3.82 5.68 -10.16
N TYR A 123 4.49 6.50 -9.39
CA TYR A 123 4.20 7.93 -9.21
C TYR A 123 5.50 8.69 -9.00
N ARG A 124 5.51 9.98 -9.33
CA ARG A 124 6.69 10.84 -9.20
C ARG A 124 7.11 11.01 -7.75
N LEU A 125 8.40 10.87 -7.46
CA LEU A 125 8.95 10.74 -6.12
C LEU A 125 9.44 12.06 -5.52
N ALA A 126 9.29 12.18 -4.20
CA ALA A 126 9.89 13.21 -3.37
C ALA A 126 11.40 12.93 -3.17
N PRO A 127 12.22 13.95 -2.90
CA PRO A 127 11.89 15.37 -2.72
C PRO A 127 11.79 16.18 -4.02
N ARG A 128 12.08 15.57 -5.19
CA ARG A 128 12.00 16.23 -6.49
C ARG A 128 10.58 16.69 -6.78
N HIS A 129 9.62 15.82 -6.50
CA HIS A 129 8.20 16.11 -6.62
C HIS A 129 7.56 15.98 -5.23
N ARG A 130 6.92 17.06 -4.76
CA ARG A 130 6.36 17.16 -3.41
C ARG A 130 4.85 17.11 -3.45
N TYR A 131 4.24 16.98 -2.29
CA TYR A 131 2.79 17.11 -2.12
C TYR A 131 2.26 18.37 -2.84
N PRO A 132 1.17 18.25 -3.60
CA PRO A 132 0.28 17.09 -3.77
C PRO A 132 0.58 16.19 -4.99
N THR A 133 1.80 16.20 -5.54
CA THR A 133 2.13 15.50 -6.81
C THR A 133 1.74 14.02 -6.78
N GLN A 134 2.11 13.28 -5.73
CA GLN A 134 1.84 11.84 -5.61
C GLN A 134 0.33 11.54 -5.58
N ASN A 135 -0.44 12.40 -4.91
CA ASN A 135 -1.91 12.30 -4.87
C ASN A 135 -2.53 12.55 -6.26
N ASN A 136 -2.02 13.56 -6.97
CA ASN A 136 -2.47 13.89 -8.32
C ASN A 136 -2.11 12.78 -9.32
N ASP A 137 -0.91 12.20 -9.19
CA ASP A 137 -0.46 11.08 -10.01
C ASP A 137 -1.34 9.85 -9.79
N THR A 138 -1.63 9.52 -8.53
CA THR A 138 -2.56 8.43 -8.19
C THR A 138 -3.94 8.64 -8.82
N ALA A 139 -4.49 9.84 -8.69
CA ALA A 139 -5.78 10.16 -9.28
C ALA A 139 -5.75 10.07 -10.81
N CYS A 140 -4.67 10.53 -11.43
CA CYS A 140 -4.52 10.49 -12.87
C CYS A 140 -4.35 9.06 -13.41
N ALA A 141 -3.60 8.21 -12.73
CA ALA A 141 -3.47 6.80 -13.09
C ALA A 141 -4.84 6.10 -13.05
N ILE A 142 -5.66 6.38 -12.04
CA ILE A 142 -7.02 5.83 -11.93
C ILE A 142 -7.93 6.34 -13.06
N ASN A 143 -7.81 7.62 -13.44
CA ASN A 143 -8.52 8.17 -14.60
C ASN A 143 -8.11 7.50 -15.90
N THR A 144 -6.82 7.23 -16.10
CA THR A 144 -6.31 6.52 -17.26
C THR A 144 -6.83 5.09 -17.32
N LEU A 145 -6.81 4.36 -16.21
CA LEU A 145 -7.38 3.00 -16.14
C LEU A 145 -8.87 2.98 -16.50
N ALA A 146 -9.63 3.98 -16.08
CA ALA A 146 -11.03 4.12 -16.46
C ALA A 146 -11.19 4.38 -17.97
N ALA A 147 -10.33 5.22 -18.55
CA ALA A 147 -10.39 5.57 -19.97
C ALA A 147 -10.05 4.39 -20.89
N ILE A 148 -9.12 3.52 -20.48
CA ILE A 148 -8.71 2.33 -21.25
C ILE A 148 -9.50 1.06 -20.90
N ALA A 149 -10.47 1.15 -19.97
CA ALA A 149 -11.16 0.00 -19.39
C ALA A 149 -11.81 -0.91 -20.46
N SER A 150 -12.44 -0.32 -21.47
CA SER A 150 -13.09 -1.09 -22.55
C SER A 150 -12.10 -1.88 -23.41
N GLN A 151 -10.88 -1.37 -23.60
CA GLN A 151 -9.82 -2.04 -24.36
C GLN A 151 -9.35 -3.33 -23.69
N TYR A 152 -9.43 -3.40 -22.36
CA TYR A 152 -8.92 -4.51 -21.56
C TYR A 152 -10.01 -5.27 -20.80
N ALA A 153 -11.27 -5.09 -21.18
CA ALA A 153 -12.43 -5.70 -20.51
C ALA A 153 -12.45 -5.47 -18.99
N ILE A 154 -12.13 -4.27 -18.54
CA ILE A 154 -12.11 -3.88 -17.12
C ILE A 154 -13.49 -3.37 -16.70
N ASN A 155 -13.98 -3.82 -15.54
CA ASN A 155 -15.21 -3.34 -14.93
C ASN A 155 -14.94 -2.10 -14.05
N THR A 156 -15.20 -0.91 -14.59
CA THR A 156 -15.03 0.35 -13.85
C THR A 156 -16.02 0.54 -12.69
N ARG A 157 -17.06 -0.30 -12.57
CA ARG A 157 -18.02 -0.27 -11.47
C ARG A 157 -17.61 -1.15 -10.28
N SER A 158 -16.44 -1.79 -10.36
CA SER A 158 -15.98 -2.77 -9.38
C SER A 158 -14.47 -2.68 -9.22
N ALA A 159 -14.02 -1.73 -8.36
CA ALA A 159 -12.60 -1.49 -8.13
C ALA A 159 -12.23 -1.60 -6.64
N ILE A 160 -11.08 -2.23 -6.36
CA ILE A 160 -10.43 -2.26 -5.05
C ILE A 160 -9.13 -1.46 -5.13
N LEU A 161 -8.90 -0.57 -4.16
CA LEU A 161 -7.64 0.12 -3.99
C LEU A 161 -6.79 -0.60 -2.95
N ILE A 162 -5.52 -0.80 -3.25
CA ILE A 162 -4.57 -1.47 -2.36
C ILE A 162 -3.30 -0.63 -2.28
N GLY A 163 -2.78 -0.41 -1.09
CA GLY A 163 -1.51 0.30 -0.95
C GLY A 163 -0.80 -0.05 0.36
N ASP A 164 0.52 -0.03 0.30
CA ASP A 164 1.36 -0.29 1.44
C ASP A 164 2.09 0.97 1.93
N SER A 165 2.22 1.17 3.23
CA SER A 165 2.95 2.29 3.83
C SER A 165 2.54 3.65 3.24
N ALA A 166 3.42 4.33 2.49
CA ALA A 166 3.10 5.56 1.74
C ALA A 166 2.00 5.35 0.69
N GLY A 167 1.95 4.19 0.04
CA GLY A 167 0.86 3.81 -0.87
C GLY A 167 -0.48 3.66 -0.14
N GLY A 168 -0.48 3.07 1.05
CA GLY A 168 -1.66 3.01 1.93
C GLY A 168 -2.22 4.39 2.28
N PHE A 169 -1.34 5.37 2.49
CA PHE A 169 -1.72 6.77 2.62
C PHE A 169 -2.38 7.31 1.35
N LEU A 170 -1.79 7.06 0.17
CA LEU A 170 -2.28 7.60 -1.10
C LEU A 170 -3.66 7.04 -1.46
N VAL A 171 -3.87 5.72 -1.34
CA VAL A 171 -5.18 5.10 -1.61
C VAL A 171 -6.25 5.54 -0.61
N SER A 172 -5.89 5.68 0.67
CA SER A 172 -6.81 6.17 1.70
C SER A 172 -7.20 7.62 1.45
N THR A 173 -6.22 8.47 1.09
CA THR A 173 -6.46 9.87 0.73
C THR A 173 -7.38 9.96 -0.49
N TYR A 174 -7.10 9.19 -1.55
CA TYR A 174 -7.94 9.20 -2.75
C TYR A 174 -9.39 8.79 -2.46
N ALA A 175 -9.57 7.69 -1.74
CA ALA A 175 -10.91 7.17 -1.42
C ALA A 175 -11.75 8.11 -0.55
N LEU A 176 -11.11 8.90 0.33
CA LEU A 176 -11.81 9.80 1.25
C LEU A 176 -11.96 11.24 0.74
N SER A 177 -11.18 11.64 -0.27
CA SER A 177 -11.21 13.02 -0.80
C SER A 177 -11.85 13.15 -2.17
N THR A 178 -12.01 12.07 -2.93
CA THR A 178 -12.54 12.08 -4.29
C THR A 178 -14.05 11.90 -4.30
N ALA A 179 -14.79 12.97 -4.55
CA ALA A 179 -16.26 12.97 -4.48
C ALA A 179 -16.92 12.13 -5.59
N LYS A 180 -16.31 12.09 -6.78
CA LYS A 180 -16.84 11.37 -7.95
C LYS A 180 -15.68 10.68 -8.68
N PRO A 181 -15.21 9.54 -8.19
CA PRO A 181 -14.15 8.79 -8.87
C PRO A 181 -14.67 8.23 -10.20
N PRO A 182 -13.80 8.12 -11.24
CA PRO A 182 -14.19 7.59 -12.56
C PRO A 182 -14.44 6.07 -12.52
N VAL A 183 -14.01 5.41 -11.43
CA VAL A 183 -14.29 4.00 -11.12
C VAL A 183 -15.02 3.91 -9.78
N THR A 184 -15.97 2.99 -9.65
CA THR A 184 -16.64 2.76 -8.37
C THR A 184 -15.72 1.99 -7.43
N ILE A 185 -15.26 2.65 -6.36
CA ILE A 185 -14.41 2.02 -5.33
C ILE A 185 -15.29 1.17 -4.42
N ARG A 186 -15.10 -0.15 -4.47
CA ARG A 186 -15.83 -1.15 -3.68
C ARG A 186 -15.14 -1.50 -2.37
N GLY A 187 -13.83 -1.22 -2.26
CA GLY A 187 -13.06 -1.45 -1.04
C GLY A 187 -11.68 -0.83 -1.10
N VAL A 188 -11.09 -0.63 0.06
CA VAL A 188 -9.72 -0.10 0.21
C VAL A 188 -8.95 -0.99 1.16
N VAL A 189 -7.77 -1.44 0.74
CA VAL A 189 -6.84 -2.21 1.57
C VAL A 189 -5.64 -1.33 1.90
N SER A 190 -5.46 -1.00 3.16
CA SER A 190 -4.32 -0.23 3.66
C SER A 190 -3.41 -1.12 4.48
N LEU A 191 -2.22 -1.41 3.95
CA LEU A 191 -1.20 -2.23 4.59
C LEU A 191 -0.24 -1.30 5.35
N TYR A 192 -0.26 -1.34 6.66
CA TYR A 192 0.60 -0.53 7.55
C TYR A 192 0.76 0.94 7.08
N GLY A 193 -0.34 1.51 6.57
CA GLY A 193 -0.34 2.84 5.97
C GLY A 193 -0.18 3.97 6.98
N THR A 194 0.54 5.02 6.58
CA THR A 194 0.52 6.30 7.28
C THR A 194 -0.86 6.95 7.11
N THR A 195 -1.38 7.58 8.15
CA THR A 195 -2.67 8.29 8.09
C THR A 195 -2.61 9.70 8.67
N ASP A 196 -1.58 9.99 9.48
CA ASP A 196 -1.37 11.25 10.19
C ASP A 196 0.05 11.80 10.00
N LEU A 197 0.21 12.74 9.08
CA LEU A 197 1.49 13.40 8.83
C LEU A 197 1.85 14.42 9.93
N VAL A 198 0.88 14.94 10.69
CA VAL A 198 1.18 15.80 11.83
C VAL A 198 1.95 15.02 12.87
N ARG A 199 1.51 13.77 13.17
CA ARG A 199 2.21 12.86 14.07
C ARG A 199 3.59 12.50 13.53
N GLN A 200 3.72 12.29 12.22
CA GLN A 200 4.99 12.00 11.57
C GLN A 200 5.99 13.19 11.67
N LEU A 201 5.54 14.42 11.48
CA LEU A 201 6.37 15.61 11.63
C LEU A 201 6.85 15.80 13.07
N LYS A 202 6.02 15.46 14.07
CA LYS A 202 6.39 15.54 15.50
C LYS A 202 7.54 14.61 15.88
N LEU A 203 7.79 13.53 15.13
CA LEU A 203 8.98 12.67 15.32
C LEU A 203 10.28 13.37 14.94
N GLY A 204 10.20 14.47 14.20
CA GLY A 204 11.33 15.26 13.73
C GLY A 204 11.99 14.68 12.47
N ARG A 205 12.63 15.57 11.69
CA ARG A 205 13.25 15.23 10.39
C ARG A 205 14.30 14.11 10.51
N ARG A 206 15.05 14.06 11.60
CA ARG A 206 16.09 13.05 11.83
C ARG A 206 15.50 11.64 11.92
N ARG A 207 14.35 11.49 12.54
CA ARG A 207 13.67 10.18 12.71
C ARG A 207 12.77 9.82 11.55
N ASN A 208 12.19 10.82 10.90
CA ASN A 208 11.29 10.60 9.78
C ASN A 208 11.51 11.63 8.65
N PRO A 209 12.58 11.50 7.86
CA PRO A 209 12.86 12.41 6.75
C PRO A 209 11.79 12.36 5.65
N ASN A 210 11.11 11.23 5.49
CA ASN A 210 10.17 11.00 4.39
C ASN A 210 8.97 11.94 4.42
N ALA A 211 8.38 12.19 5.59
CA ALA A 211 7.27 13.14 5.73
C ALA A 211 7.69 14.57 5.35
N PHE A 212 8.92 14.97 5.75
CA PHE A 212 9.48 16.28 5.38
C PHE A 212 9.80 16.39 3.89
N ASN A 213 10.34 15.32 3.28
CA ASN A 213 10.60 15.27 1.85
C ASN A 213 9.31 15.36 1.03
N TYR A 214 8.30 14.60 1.44
CA TYR A 214 6.97 14.58 0.81
C TYR A 214 6.28 15.94 0.88
N LEU A 215 6.17 16.52 2.07
CA LEU A 215 5.50 17.82 2.27
C LEU A 215 6.33 19.00 1.75
N GLY A 216 7.66 18.88 1.75
CA GLY A 216 8.58 19.98 1.44
C GLY A 216 8.70 21.01 2.55
N SER A 217 8.00 20.85 3.67
CA SER A 217 7.95 21.76 4.80
C SER A 217 7.72 21.03 6.12
N ALA A 218 7.83 21.74 7.23
CA ALA A 218 7.44 21.28 8.57
C ALA A 218 6.07 21.88 8.99
N ASP A 219 5.29 22.39 8.06
CA ASP A 219 4.03 23.05 8.34
C ASP A 219 2.94 22.04 8.73
N PHE A 220 2.44 22.17 9.96
CA PHE A 220 1.39 21.31 10.49
C PHE A 220 0.03 21.52 9.82
N ALA A 221 -0.27 22.70 9.30
CA ALA A 221 -1.51 22.96 8.60
C ALA A 221 -1.55 22.19 7.27
N THR A 222 -0.45 22.24 6.51
CA THR A 222 -0.26 21.44 5.30
C THR A 222 -0.27 19.94 5.61
N ALA A 223 0.42 19.50 6.66
CA ALA A 223 0.41 18.11 7.09
C ALA A 223 -1.01 17.61 7.42
N LYS A 224 -1.78 18.40 8.17
CA LYS A 224 -3.17 18.11 8.50
C LYS A 224 -4.04 18.02 7.25
N LYS A 225 -3.92 18.98 6.34
CA LYS A 225 -4.67 19.02 5.07
C LYS A 225 -4.36 17.80 4.19
N ALA A 226 -3.10 17.34 4.17
CA ALA A 226 -2.66 16.20 3.38
C ALA A 226 -3.12 14.85 3.96
N SER A 227 -3.32 14.76 5.28
CA SER A 227 -3.52 13.50 6.00
C SER A 227 -4.95 12.98 5.88
N PRO A 228 -5.17 11.72 5.45
CA PRO A 228 -6.51 11.14 5.35
C PRO A 228 -7.24 11.09 6.70
N LEU A 229 -6.52 11.02 7.82
CA LEU A 229 -7.10 11.05 9.16
C LEU A 229 -7.95 12.30 9.40
N TYR A 230 -7.64 13.44 8.79
CA TYR A 230 -8.36 14.71 9.02
C TYR A 230 -9.34 15.07 7.90
N HIS A 231 -9.42 14.26 6.84
CA HIS A 231 -10.38 14.53 5.76
C HIS A 231 -11.83 14.45 6.27
N LYS A 232 -12.69 15.30 5.74
CA LYS A 232 -14.13 15.21 5.98
C LYS A 232 -14.66 13.98 5.24
N ILE A 233 -15.17 13.00 5.99
CA ILE A 233 -15.83 11.84 5.41
C ILE A 233 -17.27 12.28 5.05
N ALA A 234 -17.52 12.47 3.76
CA ALA A 234 -18.86 12.81 3.26
C ALA A 234 -19.59 11.52 2.85
N GLY A 235 -20.82 11.33 3.35
CA GLY A 235 -21.61 10.14 3.06
C GLY A 235 -21.02 8.85 3.65
N THR A 236 -21.28 7.73 2.98
CA THR A 236 -20.75 6.41 3.33
C THR A 236 -19.51 6.15 2.49
N PRO A 237 -18.30 6.07 3.08
CA PRO A 237 -17.09 5.72 2.35
C PRO A 237 -17.14 4.25 1.91
N PRO A 238 -16.26 3.81 0.98
CA PRO A 238 -16.08 2.38 0.75
C PRO A 238 -15.61 1.67 2.03
N PRO A 239 -15.85 0.36 2.19
CA PRO A 239 -15.29 -0.40 3.28
C PRO A 239 -13.75 -0.43 3.19
N PHE A 240 -13.10 -0.38 4.36
CA PHE A 240 -11.66 -0.44 4.51
C PHE A 240 -11.23 -1.72 5.20
N LEU A 241 -10.16 -2.32 4.70
CA LEU A 241 -9.39 -3.35 5.39
C LEU A 241 -8.04 -2.75 5.78
N PHE A 242 -7.83 -2.54 7.07
CA PHE A 242 -6.54 -2.15 7.61
C PHE A 242 -5.81 -3.38 8.14
N LEU A 243 -4.59 -3.60 7.67
CA LEU A 243 -3.70 -4.65 8.15
C LEU A 243 -2.41 -4.00 8.67
N HIS A 244 -2.06 -4.19 9.95
CA HIS A 244 -0.93 -3.50 10.55
C HIS A 244 -0.18 -4.38 11.54
N GLY A 245 1.16 -4.37 11.48
CA GLY A 245 2.00 -5.09 12.43
C GLY A 245 1.98 -4.42 13.81
N ALA A 246 1.71 -5.20 14.86
CA ALA A 246 1.67 -4.69 16.24
C ALA A 246 3.00 -4.14 16.75
N LYS A 247 4.11 -4.59 16.15
CA LYS A 247 5.48 -4.17 16.51
C LYS A 247 6.09 -3.18 15.52
N ASP A 248 5.26 -2.52 14.70
CA ASP A 248 5.71 -1.53 13.72
C ASP A 248 6.31 -0.30 14.41
N LYS A 249 7.62 -0.07 14.17
CA LYS A 249 8.38 1.07 14.70
C LYS A 249 8.57 2.21 13.68
N VAL A 250 8.14 2.00 12.44
CA VAL A 250 8.21 3.00 11.35
C VAL A 250 6.94 3.82 11.29
N VAL A 251 5.79 3.13 11.22
CA VAL A 251 4.45 3.72 11.30
C VAL A 251 3.72 3.07 12.48
N SER A 252 3.40 3.84 13.51
CA SER A 252 2.66 3.29 14.66
C SER A 252 1.33 2.69 14.20
N PRO A 253 0.94 1.48 14.64
CA PRO A 253 -0.34 0.87 14.32
C PRO A 253 -1.55 1.71 14.75
N ASP A 254 -1.36 2.61 15.73
CA ASP A 254 -2.39 3.58 16.12
C ASP A 254 -2.86 4.46 14.94
N GLN A 255 -2.01 4.71 13.95
CA GLN A 255 -2.43 5.53 12.81
C GLN A 255 -3.52 4.83 12.00
N SER A 256 -3.36 3.54 11.70
CA SER A 256 -4.42 2.77 11.05
C SER A 256 -5.66 2.63 11.94
N HIS A 257 -5.47 2.40 13.23
CA HIS A 257 -6.58 2.27 14.19
C HIS A 257 -7.41 3.55 14.30
N LEU A 258 -6.79 4.71 14.44
CA LEU A 258 -7.50 6.00 14.52
C LEU A 258 -8.31 6.31 13.25
N LEU A 259 -7.79 5.98 12.07
CA LEU A 259 -8.55 6.15 10.84
C LEU A 259 -9.69 5.14 10.75
N TYR A 260 -9.46 3.88 11.15
CA TYR A 260 -10.49 2.85 11.24
C TYR A 260 -11.64 3.29 12.15
N GLU A 261 -11.38 3.78 13.37
CA GLU A 261 -12.41 4.27 14.29
C GLU A 261 -13.29 5.36 13.67
N ARG A 262 -12.71 6.24 12.87
CA ARG A 262 -13.47 7.28 12.16
C ARG A 262 -14.33 6.74 11.01
N ILE A 263 -13.86 5.68 10.36
CA ILE A 263 -14.54 5.10 9.20
C ILE A 263 -15.64 4.14 9.62
N VAL A 264 -15.39 3.27 10.59
CA VAL A 264 -16.30 2.18 10.98
C VAL A 264 -17.67 2.69 11.44
N VAL A 265 -17.73 3.87 12.04
CA VAL A 265 -19.00 4.53 12.44
C VAL A 265 -19.93 4.78 11.24
N ARG A 266 -19.39 4.98 10.04
CA ARG A 266 -20.14 5.23 8.81
C ARG A 266 -20.13 4.07 7.83
N GLN A 267 -19.16 3.16 8.00
CA GLN A 267 -18.98 1.97 7.16
C GLN A 267 -18.65 0.75 8.04
N PRO A 268 -19.68 0.10 8.62
CA PRO A 268 -19.50 -1.01 9.55
C PRO A 268 -18.82 -2.27 8.96
N LEU A 269 -18.76 -2.38 7.62
CA LEU A 269 -18.06 -3.48 6.94
C LEU A 269 -16.53 -3.28 6.94
N SER A 270 -16.03 -2.15 7.45
CA SER A 270 -14.59 -1.93 7.60
C SER A 270 -14.01 -2.79 8.70
N ARG A 271 -12.75 -3.23 8.50
CA ARG A 271 -12.04 -4.14 9.41
C ARG A 271 -10.65 -3.59 9.72
N PHE A 272 -10.20 -3.78 10.97
CA PHE A 272 -8.83 -3.54 11.39
C PHE A 272 -8.26 -4.83 11.97
N ILE A 273 -7.18 -5.33 11.37
CA ILE A 273 -6.50 -6.56 11.78
C ILE A 273 -5.08 -6.19 12.20
N ARG A 274 -4.77 -6.49 13.46
CA ARG A 274 -3.45 -6.27 14.04
C ARG A 274 -2.66 -7.57 14.07
N ILE A 275 -1.49 -7.60 13.43
CA ILE A 275 -0.64 -8.79 13.33
C ILE A 275 0.35 -8.78 14.49
N SER A 276 0.12 -9.61 15.51
CA SER A 276 0.75 -9.54 16.84
C SER A 276 2.28 -9.51 16.82
N HIS A 277 2.92 -10.28 15.96
CA HIS A 277 4.38 -10.44 15.96
C HIS A 277 5.10 -9.67 14.84
N ALA A 278 4.36 -8.99 13.98
CA ALA A 278 4.88 -8.31 12.82
C ALA A 278 5.28 -6.85 13.08
N GLY A 279 6.36 -6.41 12.43
CA GLY A 279 6.77 -5.02 12.31
C GLY A 279 6.27 -4.39 11.01
N HIS A 280 6.95 -3.32 10.55
CA HIS A 280 6.69 -2.69 9.26
C HIS A 280 6.95 -3.68 8.11
N GLU A 281 6.17 -3.61 7.03
CA GLU A 281 6.21 -4.57 5.92
C GLU A 281 5.97 -6.03 6.38
N PHE A 282 5.30 -6.20 7.50
CA PHE A 282 5.10 -7.48 8.18
C PHE A 282 6.41 -8.23 8.48
N THR A 283 7.49 -7.50 8.73
CA THR A 283 8.76 -8.11 9.16
C THR A 283 8.57 -8.91 10.44
N GLY A 284 9.12 -10.13 10.48
CA GLY A 284 8.94 -11.07 11.60
C GLY A 284 7.68 -11.91 11.52
N ALA A 285 6.80 -11.68 10.53
CA ALA A 285 5.69 -12.59 10.26
C ALA A 285 6.20 -13.89 9.60
N SER A 286 5.62 -15.01 10.01
CA SER A 286 5.89 -16.34 9.38
C SER A 286 5.33 -16.38 7.96
N ASN A 287 5.77 -17.36 7.16
CA ASN A 287 5.22 -17.59 5.82
C ASN A 287 3.70 -17.89 5.89
N LEU A 288 3.28 -18.68 6.86
CA LEU A 288 1.87 -18.96 7.11
C LEU A 288 1.07 -17.67 7.38
N THR A 289 1.59 -16.79 8.26
CA THR A 289 0.94 -15.48 8.53
C THR A 289 0.86 -14.63 7.26
N ARG A 290 1.90 -14.62 6.43
CA ARG A 290 1.89 -13.90 5.15
C ARG A 290 0.88 -14.47 4.17
N ALA A 291 0.75 -15.80 4.09
CA ALA A 291 -0.28 -16.48 3.29
C ALA A 291 -1.70 -16.09 3.75
N GLN A 292 -1.96 -16.06 5.05
CA GLN A 292 -3.24 -15.66 5.62
C GLN A 292 -3.57 -14.18 5.40
N ILE A 293 -2.57 -13.29 5.45
CA ILE A 293 -2.74 -11.88 5.06
C ILE A 293 -3.17 -11.79 3.59
N ARG A 294 -2.50 -12.52 2.69
CA ARG A 294 -2.83 -12.57 1.27
C ARG A 294 -4.26 -13.08 1.04
N GLU A 295 -4.61 -14.20 1.65
CA GLU A 295 -5.94 -14.77 1.59
C GLU A 295 -7.01 -13.78 2.09
N THR A 296 -6.75 -13.11 3.21
CA THR A 296 -7.65 -12.08 3.78
C THR A 296 -7.88 -10.94 2.79
N ILE A 297 -6.84 -10.47 2.09
CA ILE A 297 -6.95 -9.41 1.09
C ILE A 297 -7.80 -9.87 -0.10
N VAL A 298 -7.55 -11.08 -0.61
CA VAL A 298 -8.30 -11.62 -1.75
C VAL A 298 -9.77 -11.87 -1.37
N LYS A 299 -10.05 -12.44 -0.21
CA LYS A 299 -11.42 -12.63 0.30
C LYS A 299 -12.15 -11.31 0.48
N PHE A 300 -11.51 -10.30 1.06
CA PHE A 300 -12.09 -8.97 1.17
C PHE A 300 -12.40 -8.36 -0.20
N ALA A 301 -11.48 -8.48 -1.16
CA ALA A 301 -11.68 -7.98 -2.51
C ALA A 301 -12.84 -8.70 -3.21
N ALA A 302 -12.93 -10.02 -3.12
CA ALA A 302 -13.98 -10.83 -3.70
C ALA A 302 -15.36 -10.52 -3.09
N GLU A 303 -15.45 -10.43 -1.75
CA GLU A 303 -16.68 -10.08 -1.02
C GLU A 303 -17.28 -8.75 -1.50
N HIS A 304 -16.46 -7.73 -1.73
CA HIS A 304 -16.94 -6.41 -2.09
C HIS A 304 -17.10 -6.17 -3.61
N THR A 305 -16.55 -7.05 -4.43
CA THR A 305 -16.70 -6.97 -5.90
C THR A 305 -17.69 -7.98 -6.46
N GLY A 306 -18.14 -8.94 -5.65
CA GLY A 306 -19.09 -9.99 -6.06
C GLY A 306 -18.46 -11.10 -6.88
N ILE A 307 -17.13 -11.26 -6.85
CA ILE A 307 -16.44 -12.42 -7.42
C ILE A 307 -16.66 -13.64 -6.51
N SER A 308 -17.05 -14.77 -7.12
CA SER A 308 -16.97 -16.08 -6.47
C SER A 308 -15.54 -16.60 -6.58
N LEU A 309 -14.94 -16.96 -5.47
CA LEU A 309 -13.63 -17.60 -5.46
C LEU A 309 -13.82 -19.09 -5.78
N GLU A 310 -13.08 -19.60 -6.74
CA GLU A 310 -13.03 -21.03 -7.05
C GLU A 310 -12.24 -21.77 -5.96
N ASP A 311 -12.57 -23.05 -5.75
CA ASP A 311 -11.78 -23.93 -4.88
C ASP A 311 -10.35 -24.04 -5.46
N GLY A 312 -9.36 -23.97 -4.60
CA GLY A 312 -7.96 -24.06 -5.01
C GLY A 312 -7.28 -22.76 -5.47
N VAL A 313 -7.96 -21.61 -5.45
CA VAL A 313 -7.35 -20.29 -5.79
C VAL A 313 -6.05 -20.04 -5.02
N PHE A 314 -5.87 -20.65 -3.86
CA PHE A 314 -4.72 -20.48 -2.98
C PHE A 314 -3.72 -21.65 -2.99
N ASP A 315 -4.08 -22.81 -3.59
CA ASP A 315 -3.33 -24.07 -3.45
C ASP A 315 -1.96 -24.08 -4.14
N ASP A 316 -1.82 -23.42 -5.29
CA ASP A 316 -0.59 -23.41 -6.08
C ASP A 316 0.42 -22.31 -5.73
N ILE A 317 0.12 -21.48 -4.75
CA ILE A 317 0.97 -20.31 -4.44
C ILE A 317 2.13 -20.70 -3.51
N ASP A 318 2.03 -21.84 -2.84
CA ASP A 318 2.92 -22.26 -1.75
C ASP A 318 3.90 -23.42 -2.10
N ASP A 319 4.01 -23.81 -3.36
CA ASP A 319 4.79 -24.99 -3.79
C ASP A 319 6.32 -24.94 -3.54
N ILE A 320 6.81 -23.90 -2.87
CA ILE A 320 8.26 -23.78 -2.56
C ILE A 320 8.58 -24.12 -1.09
N ASP A 321 7.58 -24.19 -0.17
CA ASP A 321 7.89 -24.39 1.26
C ASP A 321 6.85 -25.19 2.06
N THR A 322 5.94 -25.91 1.41
CA THR A 322 4.88 -26.68 2.10
C THR A 322 5.42 -27.83 2.95
N GLN A 323 6.60 -28.35 2.69
CA GLN A 323 7.20 -29.39 3.55
C GLN A 323 7.70 -28.88 4.91
N ALA A 324 8.04 -27.57 5.01
CA ALA A 324 8.39 -26.94 6.29
C ALA A 324 7.16 -26.55 7.13
N LEU A 325 5.98 -26.46 6.53
CA LEU A 325 4.73 -26.00 7.18
C LEU A 325 3.96 -27.10 7.90
N LEU A 326 4.25 -28.39 7.63
CA LEU A 326 3.55 -29.52 8.23
C LEU A 326 4.02 -29.90 9.65
N SER A 327 5.09 -29.26 10.14
CA SER A 327 5.55 -29.47 11.50
C SER A 327 5.13 -28.31 12.43
N THR A 328 3.97 -28.45 13.05
CA THR A 328 3.37 -27.66 14.14
C THR A 328 2.82 -26.29 13.77
N PRO A 329 1.49 -26.09 13.83
CA PRO A 329 0.89 -24.77 13.71
C PRO A 329 0.99 -24.04 15.06
N PRO A 330 1.60 -22.84 15.12
CA PRO A 330 1.26 -21.92 16.17
C PRO A 330 -0.16 -21.38 15.86
N ALA A 331 -1.07 -21.57 16.79
CA ALA A 331 -2.39 -20.94 16.74
C ALA A 331 -2.21 -19.44 16.47
N ILE A 332 -2.80 -18.94 15.38
CA ILE A 332 -2.91 -17.50 15.17
C ILE A 332 -4.01 -17.05 16.11
N ASP A 333 -3.60 -16.33 17.14
CA ASP A 333 -4.50 -15.47 17.86
C ASP A 333 -4.85 -14.28 16.94
N ILE A 334 -5.84 -14.49 16.09
CA ILE A 334 -6.61 -13.40 15.50
C ILE A 334 -7.50 -12.94 16.65
N SER A 335 -6.90 -12.26 17.62
CA SER A 335 -7.71 -11.52 18.56
C SER A 335 -8.37 -10.43 17.74
N THR A 336 -9.60 -10.69 17.34
CA THR A 336 -10.60 -9.65 17.13
C THR A 336 -10.80 -9.01 18.50
N ASP A 337 -9.72 -8.43 19.04
CA ASP A 337 -9.80 -7.60 20.21
C ASP A 337 -10.62 -6.38 19.82
N ILE A 338 -11.93 -6.55 20.01
CA ILE A 338 -12.79 -5.46 20.42
C ILE A 338 -12.37 -5.14 21.87
N ASP A 339 -11.10 -4.82 22.05
CA ASP A 339 -10.64 -4.13 23.23
C ASP A 339 -11.16 -2.69 23.12
N THR A 340 -12.35 -2.50 23.65
CA THR A 340 -12.78 -1.16 24.04
C THR A 340 -11.78 -0.70 25.10
N PRO A 341 -10.90 0.26 24.80
CA PRO A 341 -10.08 0.86 25.83
C PRO A 341 -11.07 1.55 26.79
N ARG A 342 -11.12 1.10 28.03
CA ARG A 342 -11.73 1.85 29.12
C ARG A 342 -10.89 3.11 29.33
N TYR A 343 -11.12 4.12 28.50
CA TYR A 343 -10.80 5.47 28.86
C TYR A 343 -11.87 5.92 29.84
N SER A 344 -11.47 6.06 31.14
CA SER A 344 -12.22 6.81 32.11
C SER A 344 -12.48 8.21 31.56
N HIS A 345 -13.69 8.44 31.09
CA HIS A 345 -14.16 9.79 30.80
C HIS A 345 -14.25 10.56 32.12
N THR A 346 -13.25 11.35 32.41
CA THR A 346 -13.45 12.55 33.21
C THR A 346 -14.23 13.52 32.31
N PRO A 347 -15.41 14.00 32.70
CA PRO A 347 -16.17 14.94 31.88
C PRO A 347 -15.37 16.24 31.78
N ALA A 348 -14.88 16.53 30.57
CA ALA A 348 -14.30 17.81 30.26
C ALA A 348 -15.43 18.86 30.29
N SER A 349 -15.18 19.90 31.06
CA SER A 349 -15.95 21.11 31.25
C SER A 349 -16.71 21.56 29.99
N THR A 350 -17.99 21.90 30.23
CA THR A 350 -18.92 22.60 29.33
C THR A 350 -18.25 23.73 28.57
N VAL A 351 -18.14 23.54 27.24
CA VAL A 351 -17.84 24.63 26.30
C VAL A 351 -19.14 25.37 26.04
N PRO A 352 -19.21 26.70 26.19
CA PRO A 352 -20.44 27.45 25.96
C PRO A 352 -20.84 27.45 24.48
N ILE A 353 -22.07 27.10 24.23
CA ILE A 353 -22.72 27.19 22.91
C ILE A 353 -22.93 28.65 22.62
N PHE A 354 -22.18 29.24 21.70
CA PHE A 354 -22.50 30.55 21.14
C PHE A 354 -23.65 30.44 20.12
N ASN A 355 -24.82 30.90 20.53
CA ASN A 355 -25.97 31.11 19.68
C ASN A 355 -25.77 32.42 18.91
N PHE A 356 -25.55 32.39 17.61
CA PHE A 356 -25.64 33.56 16.74
C PHE A 356 -27.04 33.64 16.17
N ALA A 357 -27.89 34.34 16.86
CA ALA A 357 -29.17 34.87 16.33
C ALA A 357 -29.35 36.30 16.83
N THR A 358 -28.80 37.26 16.10
CA THR A 358 -29.26 38.64 16.09
C THR A 358 -29.07 39.26 14.70
N PRO A 359 -30.11 39.81 14.07
CA PRO A 359 -29.98 40.41 12.76
C PRO A 359 -29.35 41.80 12.88
N LEU A 360 -28.49 42.13 11.91
CA LEU A 360 -27.92 43.48 11.75
C LEU A 360 -29.01 44.51 11.38
N PRO A 361 -28.97 45.72 11.92
CA PRO A 361 -29.87 46.80 11.52
C PRO A 361 -29.51 47.32 10.12
N GLY A 362 -30.52 47.58 9.32
CA GLY A 362 -30.41 48.14 7.97
C GLY A 362 -29.94 49.60 7.99
N PRO A 363 -29.45 50.13 6.85
CA PRO A 363 -28.98 51.52 6.75
C PRO A 363 -30.12 52.49 6.83
N GLN A 364 -29.99 53.48 7.71
CA GLN A 364 -30.82 54.68 7.69
C GLN A 364 -30.27 55.69 6.69
N SER A 365 -31.16 56.17 5.88
CA SER A 365 -31.16 57.29 4.93
C SER A 365 -29.96 58.22 4.91
#